data_9e1bcb247c1aee9f41c8edae1eb6df98
#
_entry.id   9e1bcb247c1aee9f41c8edae1eb6df98
#
_cell.length_a   1.000
_cell.length_b   1.000
_cell.length_c   1.000
_cell.angle_alpha   90.00
_cell.angle_beta   90.00
_cell.angle_gamma   90.00
#
_symmetry.space_group_name_H-M   'P 1'
#
loop_
_entity.id
_entity.type
_entity.pdbx_description
1 polymer ?
#
loop_
_entity_poly.entity_id
_entity_poly.type
_entity_poly.pdbx_seq_one_letter_code
_entity_poly.pdbx_strand_id
1 'polypeptide(L)'
;TIDLLGCGRSDKPYLTYTNYLYVQLITDFIKHIIGEKTDIIAMGESGSFVLMACANDHSIIDKVLLINPGDLIELSKIPTKRTKLKQHCINMPVVGTFLYNLRFNKRTIEKDLHLNGYYDFKKIDTNTVKTFFEAAHTDNTAGKYLYSSIKSRFTNANVMYSLNRINNSVFIIVGNANPEYALIANQYQNYMPSIEIQEIDHTKRFPHLEDPETFLEQVEILFDINNGEELSTK
;
A
#
# COMPACT_ATOMS: atom_id res chain seq x y z
N THR A 1 -1.85 1.92 13.62
CA THR A 1 -1.62 2.21 12.18
C THR A 1 -0.70 3.39 12.03
N ILE A 2 0.08 3.43 10.95
CA ILE A 2 0.96 4.55 10.60
C ILE A 2 0.64 5.06 9.19
N ASP A 3 0.66 6.36 9.02
CA ASP A 3 0.73 6.98 7.71
C ASP A 3 2.21 7.08 7.30
N LEU A 4 2.59 6.52 6.18
CA LEU A 4 3.96 6.65 5.68
C LEU A 4 4.27 8.12 5.34
N LEU A 5 5.54 8.52 5.45
CA LEU A 5 5.99 9.88 5.13
C LEU A 5 5.48 10.31 3.74
N GLY A 6 4.90 11.48 3.64
CA GLY A 6 4.25 11.98 2.43
C GLY A 6 2.78 11.58 2.25
N CYS A 7 2.25 10.67 3.08
CA CYS A 7 0.87 10.16 3.05
C CYS A 7 0.05 10.71 4.22
N GLY A 8 -1.28 10.68 4.06
CA GLY A 8 -2.24 10.93 5.10
C GLY A 8 -1.94 12.19 5.93
N ARG A 9 -1.77 11.99 7.24
CA ARG A 9 -1.48 13.05 8.23
C ARG A 9 0.02 13.21 8.53
N SER A 10 0.88 12.31 8.01
CA SER A 10 2.33 12.44 8.16
C SER A 10 2.88 13.61 7.36
N ASP A 11 4.04 14.13 7.80
CA ASP A 11 4.74 15.22 7.15
C ASP A 11 5.01 14.94 5.67
N LYS A 12 5.02 15.99 4.85
CA LYS A 12 5.21 15.92 3.40
C LYS A 12 6.40 16.77 2.95
N PRO A 13 7.64 16.46 3.43
CA PRO A 13 8.82 17.24 3.12
C PRO A 13 9.13 17.25 1.61
N TYR A 14 9.80 18.33 1.18
CA TYR A 14 10.30 18.46 -0.18
C TYR A 14 11.54 17.58 -0.39
N LEU A 15 11.29 16.35 -0.83
CA LEU A 15 12.36 15.40 -1.15
C LEU A 15 11.90 14.44 -2.27
N THR A 16 12.85 13.66 -2.80
CA THR A 16 12.52 12.52 -3.65
C THR A 16 12.24 11.31 -2.76
N TYR A 17 11.01 10.85 -2.75
CA TYR A 17 10.60 9.66 -2.01
C TYR A 17 11.07 8.42 -2.76
N THR A 18 11.78 7.54 -2.08
CA THR A 18 12.34 6.31 -2.66
C THR A 18 11.85 5.09 -1.89
N ASN A 19 11.90 3.92 -2.52
CA ASN A 19 11.64 2.66 -1.84
C ASN A 19 12.54 2.46 -0.63
N TYR A 20 13.84 2.78 -0.73
CA TYR A 20 14.77 2.66 0.40
C TYR A 20 14.39 3.52 1.60
N LEU A 21 13.90 4.74 1.36
CA LEU A 21 13.37 5.60 2.42
C LEU A 21 12.26 4.88 3.20
N TYR A 22 11.30 4.30 2.50
CA TYR A 22 10.18 3.62 3.15
C TYR A 22 10.58 2.33 3.84
N VAL A 23 11.46 1.53 3.23
CA VAL A 23 12.01 0.33 3.87
C VAL A 23 12.71 0.70 5.18
N GLN A 24 13.52 1.76 5.17
CA GLN A 24 14.21 2.22 6.38
C GLN A 24 13.22 2.71 7.43
N LEU A 25 12.23 3.54 7.05
CA LEU A 25 11.22 4.05 7.99
C LEU A 25 10.42 2.91 8.64
N ILE A 26 10.02 1.90 7.89
CA ILE A 26 9.31 0.73 8.43
C ILE A 26 10.22 -0.03 9.39
N THR A 27 11.45 -0.29 8.99
CA THR A 27 12.43 -1.01 9.81
C THR A 27 12.72 -0.27 11.12
N ASP A 28 12.95 1.04 11.06
CA ASP A 28 13.25 1.87 12.24
C ASP A 28 12.02 1.99 13.15
N PHE A 29 10.82 2.11 12.57
CA PHE A 29 9.58 2.14 13.34
C PHE A 29 9.38 0.85 14.13
N ILE A 30 9.60 -0.31 13.52
CA ILE A 30 9.49 -1.59 14.22
C ILE A 30 10.56 -1.68 15.32
N LYS A 31 11.82 -1.39 15.00
CA LYS A 31 12.94 -1.56 15.94
C LYS A 31 12.92 -0.60 17.12
N HIS A 32 12.51 0.65 16.89
CA HIS A 32 12.65 1.71 17.89
C HIS A 32 11.34 2.12 18.55
N ILE A 33 10.19 1.89 17.90
CA ILE A 33 8.89 2.29 18.45
C ILE A 33 8.11 1.07 18.94
N ILE A 34 8.02 0.00 18.13
CA ILE A 34 7.34 -1.23 18.55
C ILE A 34 8.26 -2.02 19.50
N GLY A 35 9.54 -2.21 19.14
CA GLY A 35 10.55 -2.85 19.97
C GLY A 35 10.47 -4.39 20.01
N GLU A 36 9.55 -4.99 19.29
CA GLU A 36 9.34 -6.44 19.21
C GLU A 36 8.96 -6.88 17.80
N LYS A 37 9.03 -8.18 17.55
CA LYS A 37 8.60 -8.81 16.31
C LYS A 37 7.09 -8.62 16.15
N THR A 38 6.65 -8.15 14.98
CA THR A 38 5.27 -7.73 14.76
C THR A 38 4.68 -8.24 13.45
N ASP A 39 3.37 -8.39 13.42
CA ASP A 39 2.59 -8.64 12.22
C ASP A 39 2.31 -7.34 11.48
N ILE A 40 2.29 -7.40 10.15
CA ILE A 40 2.08 -6.22 9.31
C ILE A 40 1.00 -6.46 8.28
N ILE A 41 0.08 -5.51 8.18
CA ILE A 41 -0.88 -5.40 7.07
C ILE A 41 -0.46 -4.22 6.20
N ALA A 42 -0.28 -4.46 4.90
CA ALA A 42 0.10 -3.43 3.95
C ALA A 42 -0.74 -3.50 2.68
N MET A 43 -1.09 -2.34 2.11
CA MET A 43 -1.96 -2.26 0.94
C MET A 43 -1.23 -1.70 -0.28
N GLY A 44 -1.50 -2.30 -1.45
CA GLY A 44 -0.98 -1.80 -2.72
C GLY A 44 0.54 -1.78 -2.80
N GLU A 45 1.12 -0.67 -3.25
CA GLU A 45 2.57 -0.53 -3.42
C GLU A 45 3.35 -0.60 -2.11
N SER A 46 2.74 -0.23 -0.96
CA SER A 46 3.42 -0.28 0.34
C SER A 46 3.78 -1.71 0.75
N GLY A 47 3.07 -2.72 0.25
CA GLY A 47 3.43 -4.13 0.43
C GLY A 47 4.83 -4.45 -0.06
N SER A 48 5.29 -3.81 -1.14
CA SER A 48 6.64 -4.02 -1.66
C SER A 48 7.73 -3.52 -0.70
N PHE A 49 7.47 -2.44 0.06
CA PHE A 49 8.41 -1.93 1.06
C PHE A 49 8.49 -2.87 2.27
N VAL A 50 7.33 -3.41 2.70
CA VAL A 50 7.26 -4.40 3.79
C VAL A 50 8.00 -5.68 3.41
N LEU A 51 7.79 -6.19 2.20
CA LEU A 51 8.51 -7.38 1.71
C LEU A 51 10.01 -7.15 1.62
N MET A 52 10.47 -5.96 1.19
CA MET A 52 11.89 -5.63 1.22
C MET A 52 12.44 -5.53 2.64
N ALA A 53 11.71 -4.92 3.57
CA ALA A 53 12.12 -4.84 4.97
C ALA A 53 12.22 -6.24 5.58
N CYS A 54 11.24 -7.11 5.33
CA CYS A 54 11.22 -8.51 5.77
C CYS A 54 12.42 -9.30 5.20
N ALA A 55 12.72 -9.15 3.90
CA ALA A 55 13.86 -9.82 3.27
C ALA A 55 15.22 -9.32 3.77
N ASN A 56 15.30 -8.07 4.25
CA ASN A 56 16.52 -7.50 4.82
C ASN A 56 16.74 -7.96 6.27
N ASP A 57 15.66 -8.11 7.05
CA ASP A 57 15.73 -8.52 8.45
C ASP A 57 14.47 -9.33 8.83
N HIS A 58 14.57 -10.64 8.74
CA HIS A 58 13.48 -11.57 9.03
C HIS A 58 13.06 -11.59 10.50
N SER A 59 13.88 -11.04 11.39
CA SER A 59 13.64 -11.11 12.83
C SER A 59 12.63 -10.10 13.34
N ILE A 60 12.38 -9.03 12.59
CA ILE A 60 11.53 -7.91 13.02
C ILE A 60 10.06 -8.05 12.61
N ILE A 61 9.77 -8.88 11.61
CA ILE A 61 8.41 -9.10 11.08
C ILE A 61 8.06 -10.57 11.30
N ASP A 62 6.84 -10.84 11.79
CA ASP A 62 6.34 -12.21 11.93
C ASP A 62 5.53 -12.63 10.73
N LYS A 63 4.33 -12.12 10.59
CA LYS A 63 3.43 -12.41 9.47
C LYS A 63 3.21 -11.15 8.64
N VAL A 64 3.01 -11.31 7.35
CA VAL A 64 2.71 -10.22 6.41
C VAL A 64 1.38 -10.49 5.72
N LEU A 65 0.46 -9.56 5.79
CA LEU A 65 -0.77 -9.56 5.01
C LEU A 65 -0.72 -8.42 3.99
N LEU A 66 -0.84 -8.76 2.72
CA LEU A 66 -0.91 -7.80 1.62
C LEU A 66 -2.35 -7.67 1.12
N ILE A 67 -2.82 -6.44 0.99
CA ILE A 67 -4.14 -6.14 0.42
C ILE A 67 -3.94 -5.58 -0.99
N ASN A 68 -4.46 -6.27 -2.00
CA ASN A 68 -4.33 -5.85 -3.40
C ASN A 68 -2.91 -5.33 -3.72
N PRO A 69 -1.85 -6.16 -3.63
CA PRO A 69 -0.47 -5.73 -3.81
C PRO A 69 -0.23 -5.16 -5.22
N GLY A 70 0.85 -4.39 -5.37
CA GLY A 70 1.24 -3.81 -6.65
C GLY A 70 1.73 -4.87 -7.65
N ASP A 71 1.52 -4.61 -8.95
CA ASP A 71 2.00 -5.47 -10.05
C ASP A 71 3.53 -5.57 -10.04
N LEU A 72 4.07 -6.81 -9.99
CA LEU A 72 5.51 -7.06 -9.88
C LEU A 72 6.29 -6.53 -11.09
N ILE A 73 5.69 -6.55 -12.27
CA ILE A 73 6.32 -6.05 -13.50
C ILE A 73 6.41 -4.52 -13.45
N GLU A 74 5.34 -3.83 -13.02
CA GLU A 74 5.38 -2.38 -12.82
C GLU A 74 6.36 -1.98 -11.72
N LEU A 75 6.37 -2.69 -10.59
CA LEU A 75 7.28 -2.45 -9.47
C LEU A 75 8.76 -2.70 -9.83
N SER A 76 9.05 -3.51 -10.85
CA SER A 76 10.42 -3.74 -11.33
C SER A 76 10.96 -2.61 -12.21
N LYS A 77 10.10 -1.74 -12.73
CA LYS A 77 10.49 -0.65 -13.62
C LYS A 77 11.25 0.45 -12.88
N ILE A 78 12.40 0.84 -13.39
CA ILE A 78 13.27 1.86 -12.83
C ILE A 78 13.01 3.27 -13.39
N PRO A 79 13.45 4.33 -12.71
CA PRO A 79 13.41 5.69 -13.24
C PRO A 79 14.20 5.84 -14.55
N THR A 80 13.57 6.45 -15.55
CA THR A 80 14.17 6.76 -16.86
C THR A 80 14.36 8.26 -17.02
N LYS A 81 15.10 8.70 -18.06
CA LYS A 81 15.24 10.14 -18.40
C LYS A 81 13.87 10.82 -18.56
N ARG A 82 12.90 10.13 -19.22
CA ARG A 82 11.55 10.65 -19.44
C ARG A 82 10.76 10.78 -18.11
N THR A 83 10.86 9.80 -17.22
CA THR A 83 10.16 9.85 -15.94
C THR A 83 10.79 10.87 -15.00
N LYS A 84 12.12 11.07 -15.04
CA LYS A 84 12.80 12.14 -14.30
C LYS A 84 12.38 13.54 -14.77
N LEU A 85 12.16 13.71 -16.09
CA LEU A 85 11.61 14.97 -16.62
C LEU A 85 10.17 15.20 -16.12
N LYS A 86 9.32 14.16 -16.06
CA LYS A 86 7.98 14.27 -15.45
C LYS A 86 8.07 14.70 -13.98
N GLN A 87 8.99 14.11 -13.21
CA GLN A 87 9.22 14.53 -11.82
C GLN A 87 9.55 16.02 -11.73
N HIS A 88 10.47 16.50 -12.56
CA HIS A 88 10.84 17.89 -12.59
C HIS A 88 9.65 18.80 -12.85
N CYS A 89 8.82 18.50 -13.85
CA CYS A 89 7.61 19.25 -14.17
C CYS A 89 6.59 19.28 -13.01
N ILE A 90 6.36 18.13 -12.35
CA ILE A 90 5.43 18.05 -11.22
C ILE A 90 6.00 18.79 -9.98
N ASN A 91 7.32 18.84 -9.82
CA ASN A 91 7.94 19.53 -8.70
C ASN A 91 8.01 21.06 -8.89
N MET A 92 7.78 21.58 -10.11
CA MET A 92 7.74 23.03 -10.34
C MET A 92 6.68 23.71 -9.47
N PRO A 93 6.96 24.90 -8.92
CA PRO A 93 6.05 25.57 -7.98
C PRO A 93 4.66 25.84 -8.57
N VAL A 94 4.58 26.44 -9.74
CA VAL A 94 3.30 26.83 -10.36
C VAL A 94 2.69 25.68 -11.16
N VAL A 95 3.42 25.15 -12.13
CA VAL A 95 2.95 24.09 -13.04
C VAL A 95 2.61 22.82 -12.27
N GLY A 96 3.49 22.39 -11.36
CA GLY A 96 3.28 21.18 -10.57
C GLY A 96 2.10 21.32 -9.61
N THR A 97 1.94 22.48 -8.97
CA THR A 97 0.78 22.75 -8.11
C THR A 97 -0.53 22.70 -8.91
N PHE A 98 -0.55 23.29 -10.10
CA PHE A 98 -1.72 23.22 -10.99
C PHE A 98 -2.04 21.77 -11.38
N LEU A 99 -1.05 21.00 -11.84
CA LEU A 99 -1.22 19.60 -12.23
C LEU A 99 -1.68 18.74 -11.05
N TYR A 100 -1.14 18.98 -9.86
CA TYR A 100 -1.53 18.25 -8.66
C TYR A 100 -3.00 18.53 -8.28
N ASN A 101 -3.40 19.79 -8.23
CA ASN A 101 -4.79 20.17 -7.95
C ASN A 101 -5.76 19.66 -9.02
N LEU A 102 -5.35 19.60 -10.29
CA LEU A 102 -6.16 19.03 -11.35
C LEU A 102 -6.37 17.52 -11.16
N ARG A 103 -5.35 16.79 -10.67
CA ARG A 103 -5.41 15.33 -10.43
C ARG A 103 -6.18 15.00 -9.16
N PHE A 104 -6.05 15.81 -8.10
CA PHE A 104 -6.58 15.52 -6.77
C PHE A 104 -7.73 16.43 -6.36
N ASN A 105 -8.49 17.02 -7.29
CA ASN A 105 -9.74 17.68 -6.96
C ASN A 105 -10.86 16.67 -6.61
N LYS A 106 -11.86 17.12 -5.86
CA LYS A 106 -12.96 16.28 -5.38
C LYS A 106 -13.65 15.48 -6.49
N ARG A 107 -13.94 16.11 -7.65
CA ARG A 107 -14.59 15.46 -8.78
C ARG A 107 -13.73 14.33 -9.37
N THR A 108 -12.42 14.55 -9.49
CA THR A 108 -11.50 13.53 -10.02
C THR A 108 -11.34 12.36 -9.04
N ILE A 109 -11.27 12.66 -7.73
CA ILE A 109 -11.24 11.65 -6.67
C ILE A 109 -12.53 10.83 -6.68
N GLU A 110 -13.69 11.46 -6.69
CA GLU A 110 -14.99 10.80 -6.76
C GLU A 110 -15.09 9.87 -7.97
N LYS A 111 -14.70 10.37 -9.14
CA LYS A 111 -14.65 9.57 -10.37
C LYS A 111 -13.71 8.36 -10.25
N ASP A 112 -12.54 8.52 -9.65
CA ASP A 112 -11.57 7.44 -9.45
C ASP A 112 -12.10 6.38 -8.45
N LEU A 113 -12.77 6.81 -7.37
CA LEU A 113 -13.42 5.93 -6.42
C LEU A 113 -14.54 5.12 -7.09
N HIS A 114 -15.36 5.74 -7.93
CA HIS A 114 -16.42 5.04 -8.68
C HIS A 114 -15.86 4.03 -9.70
N LEU A 115 -14.81 4.38 -10.43
CA LEU A 115 -14.27 3.51 -11.48
C LEU A 115 -13.42 2.37 -10.90
N ASN A 116 -12.52 2.69 -9.98
CA ASN A 116 -11.45 1.81 -9.53
C ASN A 116 -11.50 1.48 -8.05
N GLY A 117 -12.16 2.31 -7.24
CA GLY A 117 -12.12 2.22 -5.78
C GLY A 117 -13.06 1.19 -5.21
N TYR A 118 -14.36 1.35 -5.47
CA TYR A 118 -15.43 0.57 -4.86
C TYR A 118 -16.24 -0.21 -5.89
N TYR A 119 -16.69 -1.37 -5.52
CA TYR A 119 -17.68 -2.15 -6.26
C TYR A 119 -19.08 -1.58 -6.05
N ASP A 120 -19.47 -1.37 -4.79
CA ASP A 120 -20.76 -0.76 -4.45
C ASP A 120 -20.63 0.77 -4.34
N PHE A 121 -21.14 1.46 -5.35
CA PHE A 121 -21.11 2.94 -5.41
C PHE A 121 -21.89 3.62 -4.28
N LYS A 122 -22.85 2.91 -3.64
CA LYS A 122 -23.62 3.46 -2.52
C LYS A 122 -22.76 3.68 -1.27
N LYS A 123 -21.62 3.02 -1.19
CA LYS A 123 -20.64 3.20 -0.10
C LYS A 123 -19.76 4.43 -0.28
N ILE A 124 -19.83 5.10 -1.43
CA ILE A 124 -19.10 6.34 -1.71
C ILE A 124 -19.99 7.53 -1.35
N ASP A 125 -19.89 7.99 -0.13
CA ASP A 125 -20.58 9.20 0.32
C ASP A 125 -19.70 10.46 0.21
N THR A 126 -20.29 11.61 0.50
CA THR A 126 -19.58 12.90 0.48
C THR A 126 -18.42 12.93 1.48
N ASN A 127 -18.53 12.21 2.61
CA ASN A 127 -17.49 12.15 3.62
C ASN A 127 -16.31 11.31 3.16
N THR A 128 -16.56 10.21 2.45
CA THR A 128 -15.51 9.40 1.81
C THR A 128 -14.68 10.26 0.86
N VAL A 129 -15.32 10.95 -0.08
CA VAL A 129 -14.64 11.84 -1.03
C VAL A 129 -13.87 12.95 -0.31
N LYS A 130 -14.47 13.53 0.75
CA LYS A 130 -13.84 14.56 1.58
C LYS A 130 -12.57 14.04 2.25
N THR A 131 -12.62 12.85 2.84
CA THR A 131 -11.47 12.23 3.52
C THR A 131 -10.28 12.03 2.57
N PHE A 132 -10.53 11.48 1.38
CA PHE A 132 -9.47 11.34 0.36
C PHE A 132 -8.92 12.68 -0.11
N PHE A 133 -9.80 13.69 -0.26
CA PHE A 133 -9.39 15.04 -0.65
C PHE A 133 -8.52 15.70 0.44
N GLU A 134 -8.94 15.62 1.69
CA GLU A 134 -8.20 16.19 2.83
C GLU A 134 -6.84 15.51 3.00
N ALA A 135 -6.77 14.17 2.91
CA ALA A 135 -5.50 13.45 2.97
C ALA A 135 -4.50 13.90 1.88
N ALA A 136 -5.00 14.20 0.67
CA ALA A 136 -4.17 14.72 -0.41
C ALA A 136 -3.70 16.17 -0.18
N HIS A 137 -4.45 16.98 0.61
CA HIS A 137 -4.22 18.42 0.76
C HIS A 137 -3.87 18.85 2.20
N THR A 138 -3.56 17.93 3.11
CA THR A 138 -3.24 18.24 4.52
C THR A 138 -2.18 19.34 4.64
N ASP A 139 -1.11 19.31 3.81
CA ASP A 139 -0.08 20.35 3.74
C ASP A 139 -0.19 21.09 2.40
N ASN A 140 -1.37 21.63 2.09
CA ASN A 140 -1.69 22.28 0.83
C ASN A 140 -1.44 21.35 -0.37
N THR A 141 -0.35 21.56 -1.10
CA THR A 141 0.03 20.75 -2.26
C THR A 141 1.37 20.04 -2.11
N ALA A 142 1.86 19.90 -0.86
CA ALA A 142 3.14 19.23 -0.60
C ALA A 142 3.12 17.73 -0.98
N GLY A 143 1.95 17.09 -0.97
CA GLY A 143 1.76 15.74 -1.50
C GLY A 143 2.21 15.55 -2.96
N LYS A 144 2.39 16.64 -3.72
CA LYS A 144 2.91 16.58 -5.11
C LYS A 144 4.31 15.97 -5.20
N TYR A 145 5.15 16.09 -4.17
CA TYR A 145 6.52 15.55 -4.17
C TYR A 145 6.52 14.02 -4.08
N LEU A 146 5.64 13.44 -3.25
CA LEU A 146 5.40 12.00 -3.26
C LEU A 146 4.79 11.56 -4.58
N TYR A 147 3.73 12.24 -5.04
CA TYR A 147 3.09 11.94 -6.32
C TYR A 147 4.08 11.98 -7.49
N SER A 148 4.99 12.96 -7.53
CA SER A 148 6.03 13.06 -8.54
C SER A 148 7.00 11.87 -8.47
N SER A 149 7.36 11.42 -7.27
CA SER A 149 8.26 10.30 -7.04
C SER A 149 7.63 8.98 -7.49
N ILE A 150 6.34 8.75 -7.18
CA ILE A 150 5.55 7.61 -7.67
C ILE A 150 5.50 7.63 -9.20
N LYS A 151 5.10 8.75 -9.81
CA LYS A 151 5.00 8.87 -11.28
C LYS A 151 6.34 8.74 -12.01
N SER A 152 7.42 8.91 -11.29
CA SER A 152 8.79 8.79 -11.81
C SER A 152 9.45 7.47 -11.42
N ARG A 153 8.72 6.56 -10.74
CA ARG A 153 9.17 5.23 -10.36
C ARG A 153 10.32 5.20 -9.34
N PHE A 154 10.50 6.27 -8.59
CA PHE A 154 11.49 6.26 -7.50
C PHE A 154 11.06 5.44 -6.31
N THR A 155 9.74 5.27 -6.10
CA THR A 155 9.17 4.41 -5.07
C THR A 155 9.10 2.94 -5.49
N ASN A 156 9.27 2.64 -6.77
CA ASN A 156 9.20 1.26 -7.26
C ASN A 156 10.24 0.38 -6.55
N ALA A 157 9.80 -0.78 -6.10
CA ALA A 157 10.63 -1.77 -5.41
C ALA A 157 10.49 -3.12 -6.11
N ASN A 158 11.55 -3.59 -6.76
CA ASN A 158 11.58 -4.93 -7.34
C ASN A 158 11.73 -5.96 -6.22
N VAL A 159 10.63 -6.60 -5.86
CA VAL A 159 10.59 -7.58 -4.76
C VAL A 159 10.69 -9.04 -5.21
N MET A 160 10.85 -9.31 -6.51
CA MET A 160 10.92 -10.68 -7.04
C MET A 160 12.02 -11.51 -6.35
N TYR A 161 13.20 -10.90 -6.16
CA TYR A 161 14.29 -11.56 -5.42
C TYR A 161 14.03 -11.65 -3.92
N SER A 162 13.33 -10.67 -3.36
CA SER A 162 12.98 -10.67 -1.94
C SER A 162 12.04 -11.79 -1.58
N LEU A 163 11.03 -12.05 -2.41
CA LEU A 163 10.06 -13.14 -2.22
C LEU A 163 10.73 -14.51 -2.08
N ASN A 164 11.76 -14.79 -2.87
CA ASN A 164 12.50 -16.06 -2.77
C ASN A 164 13.38 -16.19 -1.50
N ARG A 165 13.53 -15.13 -0.73
CA ARG A 165 14.39 -15.09 0.47
C ARG A 165 13.58 -14.97 1.76
N ILE A 166 12.31 -14.64 1.68
CA ILE A 166 11.41 -14.50 2.83
C ILE A 166 11.01 -15.90 3.30
N ASN A 167 11.20 -16.17 4.58
CA ASN A 167 10.77 -17.39 5.27
C ASN A 167 9.56 -17.18 6.19
N ASN A 168 9.10 -15.95 6.29
CA ASN A 168 7.94 -15.56 7.09
C ASN A 168 6.64 -15.94 6.36
N SER A 169 5.56 -16.11 7.10
CA SER A 169 4.24 -16.32 6.50
C SER A 169 3.78 -15.06 5.79
N VAL A 170 3.41 -15.20 4.53
CA VAL A 170 2.88 -14.12 3.69
C VAL A 170 1.52 -14.50 3.17
N PHE A 171 0.54 -13.64 3.38
CA PHE A 171 -0.84 -13.78 2.95
C PHE A 171 -1.22 -12.65 2.00
N ILE A 172 -2.15 -12.91 1.10
CA ILE A 172 -2.70 -11.91 0.20
C ILE A 172 -4.22 -11.95 0.27
N ILE A 173 -4.84 -10.80 0.50
CA ILE A 173 -6.29 -10.62 0.33
C ILE A 173 -6.53 -9.72 -0.88
N VAL A 174 -7.40 -10.16 -1.78
CA VAL A 174 -7.79 -9.39 -2.97
C VAL A 174 -9.30 -9.22 -3.06
N GLY A 175 -9.72 -8.09 -3.63
CA GLY A 175 -11.12 -7.87 -4.02
C GLY A 175 -11.39 -8.52 -5.38
N ASN A 176 -12.34 -9.45 -5.46
CA ASN A 176 -12.55 -10.26 -6.67
C ASN A 176 -13.33 -9.55 -7.79
N ALA A 177 -13.94 -8.40 -7.50
CA ALA A 177 -14.67 -7.66 -8.53
C ALA A 177 -13.77 -7.02 -9.61
N ASN A 178 -12.44 -7.03 -9.42
CA ASN A 178 -11.48 -6.72 -10.46
C ASN A 178 -10.54 -7.93 -10.67
N PRO A 179 -10.71 -8.66 -11.80
CA PRO A 179 -9.89 -9.85 -12.09
C PRO A 179 -8.37 -9.60 -12.14
N GLU A 180 -7.95 -8.35 -12.35
CA GLU A 180 -6.54 -7.97 -12.39
C GLU A 180 -5.85 -8.23 -11.05
N TYR A 181 -6.56 -8.05 -9.92
CA TYR A 181 -5.98 -8.27 -8.59
C TYR A 181 -5.65 -9.75 -8.35
N ALA A 182 -6.50 -10.67 -8.77
CA ALA A 182 -6.21 -12.11 -8.69
C ALA A 182 -5.02 -12.48 -9.59
N LEU A 183 -4.91 -11.92 -10.79
CA LEU A 183 -3.77 -12.14 -11.67
C LEU A 183 -2.46 -11.62 -11.05
N ILE A 184 -2.50 -10.45 -10.41
CA ILE A 184 -1.35 -9.89 -9.69
C ILE A 184 -0.98 -10.79 -8.49
N ALA A 185 -1.94 -11.22 -7.67
CA ALA A 185 -1.68 -12.10 -6.54
C ALA A 185 -0.99 -13.42 -6.98
N ASN A 186 -1.45 -14.00 -8.09
CA ASN A 186 -0.83 -15.19 -8.67
C ASN A 186 0.63 -14.94 -9.13
N GLN A 187 0.99 -13.71 -9.55
CA GLN A 187 2.41 -13.40 -9.83
C GLN A 187 3.26 -13.58 -8.57
N TYR A 188 2.79 -13.13 -7.39
CA TYR A 188 3.52 -13.31 -6.13
C TYR A 188 3.67 -14.79 -5.78
N GLN A 189 2.62 -15.57 -5.93
CA GLN A 189 2.64 -17.02 -5.64
C GLN A 189 3.60 -17.77 -6.57
N ASN A 190 3.82 -17.31 -7.81
CA ASN A 190 4.82 -17.89 -8.70
C ASN A 190 6.27 -17.75 -8.17
N TYR A 191 6.57 -16.69 -7.39
CA TYR A 191 7.88 -16.48 -6.77
C TYR A 191 7.96 -17.06 -5.36
N MET A 192 6.85 -17.16 -4.66
CA MET A 192 6.76 -17.71 -3.30
C MET A 192 5.50 -18.60 -3.20
N PRO A 193 5.59 -19.89 -3.56
CA PRO A 193 4.43 -20.80 -3.62
C PRO A 193 3.70 -21.01 -2.29
N SER A 194 4.33 -20.66 -1.16
CA SER A 194 3.72 -20.72 0.17
C SER A 194 2.75 -19.59 0.47
N ILE A 195 2.61 -18.60 -0.41
CA ILE A 195 1.64 -17.51 -0.23
C ILE A 195 0.23 -18.06 -0.33
N GLU A 196 -0.58 -17.78 0.68
CA GLU A 196 -2.01 -18.06 0.67
C GLU A 196 -2.77 -16.83 0.17
N ILE A 197 -3.68 -17.05 -0.79
CA ILE A 197 -4.49 -16.00 -1.42
C ILE A 197 -5.94 -16.20 -1.02
N GLN A 198 -6.56 -15.15 -0.49
CA GLN A 198 -7.98 -15.09 -0.17
C GLN A 198 -8.65 -14.00 -1.02
N GLU A 199 -9.85 -14.30 -1.49
CA GLU A 199 -10.66 -13.37 -2.28
C GLU A 199 -11.88 -12.93 -1.47
N ILE A 200 -12.18 -11.62 -1.47
CA ILE A 200 -13.41 -11.09 -0.87
C ILE A 200 -14.35 -10.69 -1.99
N ASP A 201 -15.51 -11.33 -2.00
CA ASP A 201 -16.54 -11.15 -3.01
C ASP A 201 -17.10 -9.73 -3.01
N HIS A 202 -17.49 -9.26 -4.21
CA HIS A 202 -18.13 -7.96 -4.38
C HIS A 202 -17.34 -6.78 -3.82
N THR A 203 -16.00 -6.87 -3.81
CA THR A 203 -15.09 -5.79 -3.42
C THR A 203 -14.07 -5.52 -4.52
N LYS A 204 -13.56 -4.28 -4.57
CA LYS A 204 -12.51 -3.86 -5.50
C LYS A 204 -11.22 -3.52 -4.75
N ARG A 205 -10.84 -2.22 -4.81
CA ARG A 205 -9.55 -1.74 -4.30
C ARG A 205 -9.46 -1.76 -2.79
N PHE A 206 -10.59 -1.59 -2.11
CA PHE A 206 -10.62 -1.41 -0.65
C PHE A 206 -11.47 -2.48 0.04
N PRO A 207 -11.14 -3.80 -0.05
CA PRO A 207 -11.95 -4.86 0.54
C PRO A 207 -12.20 -4.65 2.04
N HIS A 208 -11.20 -4.15 2.79
CA HIS A 208 -11.31 -3.82 4.20
C HIS A 208 -12.28 -2.66 4.52
N LEU A 209 -12.66 -1.84 3.53
CA LEU A 209 -13.66 -0.76 3.68
C LEU A 209 -15.01 -1.16 3.09
N GLU A 210 -15.00 -2.03 2.09
CA GLU A 210 -16.22 -2.48 1.41
C GLU A 210 -16.92 -3.61 2.16
N ASP A 211 -16.16 -4.54 2.70
CA ASP A 211 -16.66 -5.64 3.53
C ASP A 211 -15.74 -5.84 4.75
N PRO A 212 -15.85 -4.97 5.77
CA PRO A 212 -14.99 -5.03 6.94
C PRO A 212 -15.22 -6.28 7.79
N GLU A 213 -16.42 -6.86 7.78
CA GLU A 213 -16.76 -8.04 8.57
C GLU A 213 -16.00 -9.26 8.02
N THR A 214 -16.20 -9.58 6.74
CA THR A 214 -15.46 -10.67 6.09
C THR A 214 -13.95 -10.45 6.12
N PHE A 215 -13.50 -9.18 5.93
CA PHE A 215 -12.08 -8.87 6.01
C PHE A 215 -11.48 -9.16 7.39
N LEU A 216 -12.16 -8.78 8.48
CA LEU A 216 -11.69 -9.04 9.84
C LEU A 216 -11.68 -10.53 10.16
N GLU A 217 -12.72 -11.28 9.77
CA GLU A 217 -12.74 -12.74 9.93
C GLU A 217 -11.51 -13.40 9.26
N GLN A 218 -11.16 -12.97 8.05
CA GLN A 218 -9.98 -13.49 7.36
C GLN A 218 -8.68 -13.12 8.10
N VAL A 219 -8.55 -11.88 8.59
CA VAL A 219 -7.38 -11.44 9.37
C VAL A 219 -7.23 -12.25 10.65
N GLU A 220 -8.33 -12.50 11.38
CA GLU A 220 -8.32 -13.30 12.60
C GLU A 220 -7.85 -14.73 12.35
N ILE A 221 -8.30 -15.34 11.26
CA ILE A 221 -7.88 -16.69 10.85
C ILE A 221 -6.40 -16.70 10.47
N LEU A 222 -5.96 -15.78 9.61
CA LEU A 222 -4.60 -15.75 9.07
C LEU A 222 -3.54 -15.41 10.13
N PHE A 223 -3.93 -14.60 11.12
CA PHE A 223 -3.02 -14.19 12.21
C PHE A 223 -3.18 -15.03 13.47
N ASP A 224 -4.05 -16.03 13.49
CA ASP A 224 -4.33 -16.91 14.65
C ASP A 224 -4.76 -16.14 15.92
N ILE A 225 -5.48 -15.02 15.77
CA ILE A 225 -5.78 -14.11 16.89
C ILE A 225 -6.67 -14.81 17.93
N ASN A 226 -7.62 -15.64 17.51
CA ASN A 226 -8.58 -16.31 18.39
C ASN A 226 -8.03 -17.56 19.10
N ASN A 227 -6.91 -18.12 18.64
CA ASN A 227 -6.30 -19.31 19.27
C ASN A 227 -5.52 -18.98 20.56
N GLY A 228 -5.27 -17.69 20.85
CA GLY A 228 -4.54 -17.23 22.05
C GLY A 228 -5.40 -17.14 23.32
N GLU A 229 -6.72 -16.99 23.21
CA GLU A 229 -7.60 -16.82 24.38
C GLU A 229 -7.95 -18.15 25.09
N GLU A 230 -7.90 -19.28 24.42
CA GLU A 230 -8.17 -20.59 25.06
C GLU A 230 -7.01 -21.14 25.92
N LEU A 231 -5.80 -20.60 25.79
CA LEU A 231 -4.63 -21.05 26.55
C LEU A 231 -4.38 -20.28 27.87
N SER A 232 -5.10 -19.19 28.12
CA SER A 232 -4.92 -18.37 29.33
C SER A 232 -5.89 -18.71 30.49
N THR A 233 -6.76 -19.70 30.31
CA THR A 233 -7.76 -20.13 31.32
C THR A 233 -7.56 -21.55 31.82
N LYS A 234 -6.30 -21.99 31.99
CA LYS A 234 -5.99 -23.23 32.73
C LYS A 234 -4.92 -23.00 33.77
#